data_5c4607d9037ef6dc1132ace49230a779
#
_entry.id   5c4607d9037ef6dc1132ace49230a779
#
_cell.length_a   1.000
_cell.length_b   1.000
_cell.length_c   1.000
_cell.angle_alpha   90.00
_cell.angle_beta   90.00
_cell.angle_gamma   90.00
#
_symmetry.space_group_name_H-M   'P 1'
#
loop_
_entity.id
_entity.type
_entity.pdbx_description
1 polymer ?
#
loop_
_entity_poly.entity_id
_entity_poly.type
_entity_poly.pdbx_seq_one_letter_code
_entity_poly.pdbx_strand_id
1 'polypeptide(L)'
;VERSRGLGDVYKRQDYLENSQSADAETWAAYESRIRACALLDNKDLEVCSTVFSGETETMKTKWSKLQEMEKKLYLEIITGVKELDEFDRFVEEWMEAGGEQITLEVTEAVREAKGA
;
A
#
# COMPACT_ATOMS: atom_id res chain seq x y z
N VAL A 1 27.69 10.14 -15.05
CA VAL A 1 26.36 10.77 -15.18
C VAL A 1 25.50 10.60 -13.91
N GLU A 2 25.61 9.49 -13.19
CA GLU A 2 24.87 9.26 -11.94
C GLU A 2 25.35 10.10 -10.73
N ARG A 3 26.63 10.43 -10.68
CA ARG A 3 27.21 11.27 -9.58
C ARG A 3 26.69 12.69 -9.55
N SER A 4 26.29 13.26 -10.68
CA SER A 4 25.78 14.64 -10.73
C SER A 4 24.31 14.75 -10.28
N ARG A 5 23.51 13.70 -10.35
CA ARG A 5 22.13 13.68 -9.85
C ARG A 5 22.08 13.77 -8.33
N GLY A 6 22.91 13.02 -7.61
CA GLY A 6 22.92 13.03 -6.14
C GLY A 6 23.36 14.38 -5.54
N LEU A 7 24.29 15.08 -6.16
CA LEU A 7 24.70 16.41 -5.71
C LEU A 7 23.60 17.47 -5.95
N GLY A 8 22.93 17.43 -7.10
CA GLY A 8 21.80 18.32 -7.38
C GLY A 8 20.66 18.21 -6.37
N ASP A 9 20.35 17.02 -5.91
CA ASP A 9 19.31 16.80 -4.91
C ASP A 9 19.71 17.29 -3.50
N VAL A 10 20.99 17.21 -3.14
CA VAL A 10 21.51 17.74 -1.87
C VAL A 10 21.41 19.26 -1.85
N TYR A 11 21.81 19.95 -2.92
CA TYR A 11 21.72 21.41 -3.02
C TYR A 11 20.25 21.88 -3.02
N LYS A 12 19.37 21.21 -3.72
CA LYS A 12 17.94 21.53 -3.70
C LYS A 12 17.33 21.37 -2.32
N ARG A 13 17.70 20.33 -1.58
CA ARG A 13 17.22 20.15 -0.21
C ARG A 13 17.68 21.28 0.70
N GLN A 14 18.95 21.72 0.59
CA GLN A 14 19.47 22.82 1.37
C GLN A 14 18.77 24.13 1.02
N ASP A 15 18.55 24.40 -0.27
CA ASP A 15 17.80 25.56 -0.73
C ASP A 15 16.37 25.60 -0.17
N TYR A 16 15.66 24.47 -0.17
CA TYR A 16 14.33 24.38 0.43
C TYR A 16 14.33 24.65 1.94
N LEU A 17 15.36 24.21 2.67
CA LEU A 17 15.48 24.46 4.10
C LEU A 17 15.77 25.94 4.41
N GLU A 18 16.62 26.59 3.63
CA GLU A 18 17.03 27.96 3.84
C GLU A 18 15.99 28.98 3.36
N ASN A 19 15.30 28.68 2.26
CA ASN A 19 14.42 29.61 1.57
C ASN A 19 12.93 29.32 1.71
N SER A 20 12.52 28.32 2.51
CA SER A 20 11.13 27.85 2.59
C SER A 20 10.11 28.93 2.99
N GLN A 21 10.52 29.96 3.75
CA GLN A 21 9.63 31.03 4.21
C GLN A 21 9.56 32.26 3.27
N SER A 22 10.57 32.44 2.44
CA SER A 22 10.64 33.52 1.46
C SER A 22 10.45 33.07 0.02
N ALA A 23 10.15 31.79 -0.16
CA ALA A 23 10.12 31.11 -1.42
C ALA A 23 8.87 31.44 -2.25
N ASP A 24 9.00 31.27 -3.55
CA ASP A 24 7.85 31.19 -4.43
C ASP A 24 6.97 29.96 -4.14
N ALA A 25 5.80 29.90 -4.74
CA ALA A 25 4.82 28.83 -4.48
C ALA A 25 5.37 27.43 -4.80
N GLU A 26 6.25 27.31 -5.80
CA GLU A 26 6.85 26.04 -6.20
C GLU A 26 7.85 25.55 -5.15
N THR A 27 8.76 26.40 -4.70
CA THR A 27 9.74 26.07 -3.66
C THR A 27 9.05 25.75 -2.33
N TRP A 28 8.03 26.53 -1.95
CA TRP A 28 7.23 26.25 -0.76
C TRP A 28 6.50 24.89 -0.84
N ALA A 29 5.85 24.59 -1.95
CA ALA A 29 5.16 23.30 -2.14
C ALA A 29 6.15 22.12 -2.10
N ALA A 30 7.34 22.28 -2.67
CA ALA A 30 8.39 21.26 -2.62
C ALA A 30 8.91 21.04 -1.18
N TYR A 31 9.08 22.10 -0.39
CA TYR A 31 9.45 22.00 1.01
C TYR A 31 8.39 21.28 1.84
N GLU A 32 7.12 21.68 1.73
CA GLU A 32 6.01 21.05 2.46
C GLU A 32 5.87 19.57 2.14
N SER A 33 5.93 19.19 0.86
CA SER A 33 5.73 17.81 0.41
C SER A 33 6.94 16.90 0.66
N ARG A 34 8.17 17.38 0.39
CA ARG A 34 9.36 16.52 0.38
C ARG A 34 10.12 16.54 1.71
N ILE A 35 10.01 17.59 2.49
CA ILE A 35 10.75 17.73 3.75
C ILE A 35 9.79 17.63 4.92
N ARG A 36 8.81 18.52 5.01
CA ARG A 36 7.93 18.60 6.17
C ARG A 36 6.97 17.40 6.27
N ALA A 37 6.33 17.01 5.18
CA ALA A 37 5.47 15.86 5.18
C ALA A 37 6.26 14.55 5.40
N CYS A 38 7.42 14.41 4.73
CA CYS A 38 8.26 13.23 4.88
C CYS A 38 8.93 13.12 6.27
N ALA A 39 9.11 14.23 6.99
CA ALA A 39 9.62 14.20 8.36
C ALA A 39 8.70 13.43 9.32
N LEU A 40 7.42 13.32 9.01
CA LEU A 40 6.47 12.49 9.78
C LEU A 40 6.79 10.99 9.69
N LEU A 41 7.44 10.56 8.60
CA LEU A 41 7.86 9.17 8.39
C LEU A 41 9.13 8.80 9.17
N ASP A 42 9.90 9.79 9.64
CA ASP A 42 11.09 9.57 10.47
C ASP A 42 10.75 9.44 11.98
N ASN A 43 9.49 9.23 12.29
CA ASN A 43 9.04 9.01 13.65
C ASN A 43 9.32 7.56 14.07
N LYS A 44 10.12 7.37 15.12
CA LYS A 44 10.46 6.06 15.68
C LYS A 44 9.27 5.31 16.31
N ASP A 45 8.19 6.04 16.59
CA ASP A 45 6.96 5.49 17.16
C ASP A 45 5.99 4.99 16.07
N LEU A 46 6.36 5.10 14.78
CA LEU A 46 5.56 4.53 13.70
C LEU A 46 5.64 3.01 13.74
N GLU A 47 4.48 2.40 13.86
CA GLU A 47 4.33 0.96 13.73
C GLU A 47 4.48 0.57 12.25
N VAL A 48 5.56 -0.17 11.93
CA VAL A 48 5.83 -0.62 10.56
C VAL A 48 5.37 -2.06 10.42
N CYS A 49 4.32 -2.27 9.63
CA CYS A 49 3.88 -3.60 9.25
C CYS A 49 4.57 -4.03 7.95
N SER A 50 5.37 -5.08 8.04
CA SER A 50 6.00 -5.68 6.86
C SER A 50 5.16 -6.83 6.32
N THR A 51 5.09 -6.95 4.98
CA THR A 51 4.48 -8.11 4.33
C THR A 51 5.22 -9.39 4.72
N VAL A 52 4.49 -10.39 5.17
CA VAL A 52 5.05 -11.68 5.60
C VAL A 52 5.18 -12.63 4.41
N PHE A 53 4.36 -12.44 3.38
CA PHE A 53 4.32 -13.23 2.16
C PHE A 53 4.33 -12.31 0.93
N SER A 54 5.25 -12.55 -0.01
CA SER A 54 5.39 -11.80 -1.25
C SER A 54 5.34 -12.68 -2.50
N GLY A 55 4.93 -13.94 -2.35
CA GLY A 55 4.81 -14.90 -3.43
C GLY A 55 3.42 -14.95 -4.06
N GLU A 56 3.24 -15.91 -4.97
CA GLU A 56 1.99 -16.23 -5.61
C GLU A 56 1.73 -17.72 -5.47
N THR A 57 0.54 -18.08 -4.98
CA THR A 57 0.15 -19.50 -4.85
C THR A 57 -0.50 -20.03 -6.13
N GLU A 58 -0.63 -21.34 -6.26
CA GLU A 58 -1.27 -21.95 -7.43
C GLU A 58 -2.73 -21.53 -7.57
N THR A 59 -3.46 -21.41 -6.46
CA THR A 59 -4.85 -20.94 -6.48
C THR A 59 -4.93 -19.45 -6.81
N MET A 60 -3.98 -18.64 -6.35
CA MET A 60 -3.89 -17.22 -6.73
C MET A 60 -3.78 -17.05 -8.24
N LYS A 61 -2.91 -17.80 -8.92
CA LYS A 61 -2.72 -17.70 -10.38
C LYS A 61 -4.01 -17.85 -11.18
N THR A 62 -4.93 -18.62 -10.67
CA THR A 62 -6.19 -18.97 -11.38
C THR A 62 -7.40 -18.18 -10.90
N LYS A 63 -7.47 -17.84 -9.62
CA LYS A 63 -8.68 -17.26 -9.00
C LYS A 63 -8.54 -15.83 -8.51
N TRP A 64 -7.30 -15.33 -8.33
CA TRP A 64 -7.05 -14.03 -7.71
C TRP A 64 -7.75 -12.87 -8.43
N SER A 65 -7.65 -12.82 -9.76
CA SER A 65 -8.31 -11.76 -10.54
C SER A 65 -9.82 -11.73 -10.33
N LYS A 66 -10.47 -12.90 -10.30
CA LYS A 66 -11.90 -13.01 -10.05
C LYS A 66 -12.28 -12.53 -8.64
N LEU A 67 -11.50 -12.91 -7.63
CA LEU A 67 -11.71 -12.49 -6.25
C LEU A 67 -11.58 -10.98 -6.10
N GLN A 68 -10.59 -10.37 -6.74
CA GLN A 68 -10.42 -8.92 -6.76
C GLN A 68 -11.55 -8.18 -7.49
N GLU A 69 -12.07 -8.74 -8.56
CA GLU A 69 -13.24 -8.16 -9.26
C GLU A 69 -14.50 -8.20 -8.40
N MET A 70 -14.74 -9.30 -7.69
CA MET A 70 -15.85 -9.43 -6.74
C MET A 70 -15.74 -8.37 -5.63
N GLU A 71 -14.56 -8.19 -5.05
CA GLU A 71 -14.29 -7.19 -4.01
C GLU A 71 -14.53 -5.76 -4.51
N LYS A 72 -13.93 -5.38 -5.63
CA LYS A 72 -14.09 -4.05 -6.22
C LYS A 72 -15.54 -3.74 -6.55
N LYS A 73 -16.27 -4.72 -7.08
CA LYS A 73 -17.69 -4.57 -7.42
C LYS A 73 -18.51 -4.30 -6.17
N LEU A 74 -18.34 -5.11 -5.13
CA LEU A 74 -19.09 -4.92 -3.89
C LEU A 74 -18.81 -3.56 -3.25
N TYR A 75 -17.54 -3.18 -3.13
CA TYR A 75 -17.18 -1.89 -2.55
C TYR A 75 -17.81 -0.73 -3.32
N LEU A 76 -17.81 -0.79 -4.65
CA LEU A 76 -18.45 0.22 -5.46
C LEU A 76 -19.97 0.25 -5.24
N GLU A 77 -20.62 -0.90 -5.16
CA GLU A 77 -22.07 -1.02 -4.92
C GLU A 77 -22.46 -0.46 -3.54
N ILE A 78 -21.65 -0.70 -2.51
CA ILE A 78 -21.88 -0.13 -1.16
C ILE A 78 -21.62 1.39 -1.15
N ILE A 79 -20.51 1.86 -1.71
CA ILE A 79 -20.14 3.28 -1.72
C ILE A 79 -21.19 4.11 -2.48
N THR A 80 -21.75 3.56 -3.55
CA THR A 80 -22.79 4.23 -4.35
C THR A 80 -24.20 4.07 -3.80
N GLY A 81 -24.38 3.32 -2.69
CA GLY A 81 -25.68 3.08 -2.06
C GLY A 81 -26.57 2.10 -2.83
N VAL A 82 -26.02 1.32 -3.75
CA VAL A 82 -26.77 0.25 -4.47
C VAL A 82 -27.00 -0.94 -3.56
N LYS A 83 -26.05 -1.21 -2.64
CA LYS A 83 -26.16 -2.25 -1.61
C LYS A 83 -25.96 -1.66 -0.22
N GLU A 84 -26.62 -2.27 0.75
CA GLU A 84 -26.44 -1.96 2.17
C GLU A 84 -25.12 -2.54 2.70
N LEU A 85 -24.63 -1.99 3.81
CA LEU A 85 -23.38 -2.43 4.44
C LEU A 85 -23.45 -3.90 4.92
N ASP A 86 -24.61 -4.36 5.31
CA ASP A 86 -24.85 -5.73 5.80
C ASP A 86 -24.59 -6.80 4.74
N GLU A 87 -24.63 -6.42 3.44
CA GLU A 87 -24.25 -7.33 2.34
C GLU A 87 -22.76 -7.71 2.36
N PHE A 88 -21.95 -7.00 3.15
CA PHE A 88 -20.52 -7.30 3.28
C PHE A 88 -20.27 -8.66 3.93
N ASP A 89 -21.04 -9.04 4.94
CA ASP A 89 -20.88 -10.31 5.65
C ASP A 89 -21.15 -11.50 4.71
N ARG A 90 -22.22 -11.37 3.92
CA ARG A 90 -22.54 -12.38 2.88
C ARG A 90 -21.45 -12.46 1.81
N PHE A 91 -20.91 -11.32 1.40
CA PHE A 91 -19.80 -11.29 0.44
C PHE A 91 -18.57 -12.01 0.97
N VAL A 92 -18.23 -11.87 2.25
CA VAL A 92 -17.10 -12.58 2.86
C VAL A 92 -17.26 -14.09 2.71
N GLU A 93 -18.46 -14.64 2.95
CA GLU A 93 -18.74 -16.05 2.75
C GLU A 93 -18.54 -16.46 1.29
N GLU A 94 -19.15 -15.72 0.36
CA GLU A 94 -19.03 -15.98 -1.09
C GLU A 94 -17.57 -15.87 -1.58
N TRP A 95 -16.79 -14.93 -1.06
CA TRP A 95 -15.38 -14.74 -1.40
C TRP A 95 -14.52 -15.90 -0.90
N MET A 96 -14.76 -16.36 0.32
CA MET A 96 -14.07 -17.52 0.90
C MET A 96 -14.35 -18.79 0.08
N GLU A 97 -15.63 -19.06 -0.24
CA GLU A 97 -16.03 -20.21 -1.07
C GLU A 97 -15.48 -20.14 -2.50
N ALA A 98 -15.39 -18.95 -3.08
CA ALA A 98 -14.86 -18.77 -4.44
C ALA A 98 -13.36 -19.08 -4.56
N GLY A 99 -12.64 -19.22 -3.45
CA GLY A 99 -11.22 -19.60 -3.41
C GLY A 99 -10.40 -18.87 -2.35
N GLY A 100 -10.98 -17.93 -1.63
CA GLY A 100 -10.29 -17.17 -0.58
C GLY A 100 -9.78 -18.08 0.55
N GLU A 101 -10.58 -19.06 0.97
CA GLU A 101 -10.19 -20.04 1.98
C GLU A 101 -8.96 -20.83 1.54
N GLN A 102 -8.98 -21.39 0.32
CA GLN A 102 -7.86 -22.16 -0.20
C GLN A 102 -6.58 -21.32 -0.30
N ILE A 103 -6.67 -20.09 -0.79
CA ILE A 103 -5.52 -19.18 -0.86
C ILE A 103 -4.97 -18.89 0.54
N THR A 104 -5.83 -18.69 1.52
CA THR A 104 -5.43 -18.44 2.91
C THR A 104 -4.66 -19.62 3.49
N LEU A 105 -5.09 -20.85 3.22
CA LEU A 105 -4.38 -22.06 3.64
C LEU A 105 -3.01 -22.17 2.97
N GLU A 106 -2.94 -22.00 1.64
CA GLU A 106 -1.68 -22.06 0.88
C GLU A 106 -0.68 -21.02 1.35
N VAL A 107 -1.10 -19.77 1.59
CA VAL A 107 -0.24 -18.71 2.13
C VAL A 107 0.24 -19.03 3.53
N THR A 108 -0.65 -19.55 4.38
CA THR A 108 -0.31 -19.94 5.75
C THR A 108 0.75 -21.04 5.79
N GLU A 109 0.62 -22.04 4.93
CA GLU A 109 1.61 -23.12 4.80
C GLU A 109 2.95 -22.58 4.30
N ALA A 110 2.97 -21.75 3.24
CA ALA A 110 4.18 -21.18 2.69
C ALA A 110 4.94 -20.30 3.72
N VAL A 111 4.21 -19.53 4.53
CA VAL A 111 4.82 -18.72 5.60
C VAL A 111 5.36 -19.60 6.72
N ARG A 112 4.68 -20.70 7.06
CA ARG A 112 5.15 -21.65 8.07
C ARG A 112 6.42 -22.36 7.64
N GLU A 113 6.49 -22.79 6.39
CA GLU A 113 7.69 -23.41 5.81
C GLU A 113 8.87 -22.44 5.81
N ALA A 114 8.65 -21.19 5.41
CA ALA A 114 9.68 -20.14 5.40
C ALA A 114 10.22 -19.80 6.80
N LYS A 115 9.38 -19.93 7.84
CA LYS A 115 9.80 -19.69 9.24
C LYS A 115 10.45 -20.91 9.91
N GLY A 116 10.20 -22.10 9.37
CA GLY A 116 10.76 -23.35 9.89
C GLY A 116 12.10 -23.75 9.28
N ALA A 117 12.52 -23.06 8.24
CA ALA A 117 13.82 -23.22 7.59
C ALA A 117 14.83 -22.20 8.13
#